data_93d8951cfb88bf5557ed52392c2d9805
#
_entry.id   93d8951cfb88bf5557ed52392c2d9805
#
_cell.length_a   1.000
_cell.length_b   1.000
_cell.length_c   1.000
_cell.angle_alpha   90.00
_cell.angle_beta   90.00
_cell.angle_gamma   90.00
#
_symmetry.space_group_name_H-M   'P 1'
#
loop_
_entity.id
_entity.type
_entity.pdbx_description
1 polymer ?
#
loop_
_entity_poly.entity_id
_entity_poly.type
_entity_poly.pdbx_seq_one_letter_code
_entity_poly.pdbx_strand_id
1 'polypeptide(L)' 'MITFLKLVSALARYGSKAVSFAWDHKGTILRYIERGFSLGWLVDWVRDRI' A
#
# COMPACT_ATOMS: atom_id res chain seq x y z
N MET A 1 -10.88 -8.29 -5.45
CA MET A 1 -9.47 -7.92 -5.64
C MET A 1 -9.27 -6.44 -5.38
N ILE A 2 -8.31 -6.07 -4.57
CA ILE A 2 -8.04 -4.66 -4.29
C ILE A 2 -7.18 -4.06 -5.40
N THR A 3 -7.31 -2.75 -5.58
CA THR A 3 -6.50 -2.03 -6.55
C THR A 3 -5.44 -1.21 -5.82
N PHE A 4 -4.39 -0.85 -6.55
CA PHE A 4 -3.34 -0.01 -6.00
C PHE A 4 -3.91 1.34 -5.54
N LEU A 5 -4.86 1.88 -6.30
CA LEU A 5 -5.48 3.17 -5.95
C LEU A 5 -6.24 3.10 -4.64
N LYS A 6 -6.90 1.99 -4.35
CA LYS A 6 -7.57 1.82 -3.07
C LYS A 6 -6.57 1.84 -1.93
N LEU A 7 -5.42 1.19 -2.12
CA LEU A 7 -4.37 1.21 -1.12
C LEU A 7 -3.84 2.63 -0.90
N VAL A 8 -3.59 3.37 -1.98
CA VAL A 8 -3.11 4.75 -1.88
C VAL A 8 -4.13 5.62 -1.14
N SER A 9 -5.42 5.46 -1.44
CA SER A 9 -6.48 6.19 -0.74
C SER A 9 -6.48 5.90 0.76
N ALA A 10 -6.30 4.64 1.13
CA ALA A 10 -6.21 4.27 2.54
C ALA A 10 -4.98 4.86 3.20
N LEU A 11 -3.85 4.86 2.51
CA LEU A 11 -2.60 5.39 3.04
C LEU A 11 -2.61 6.91 3.16
N ALA A 12 -3.43 7.60 2.37
CA ALA A 12 -3.55 9.05 2.44
C ALA A 12 -3.94 9.53 3.84
N ARG A 13 -4.65 8.67 4.58
CA ARG A 13 -5.05 8.98 5.96
C ARG A 13 -3.86 8.99 6.91
N TYR A 14 -2.79 8.35 6.55
CA TYR A 14 -1.58 8.27 7.40
C TYR A 14 -0.52 9.29 7.01
N GLY A 15 -0.79 10.09 5.98
CA GLY A 15 0.08 11.18 5.59
C GLY A 15 0.80 10.94 4.27
N SER A 16 1.48 12.00 3.81
CA SER A 16 2.16 11.97 2.51
C SER A 16 3.33 10.99 2.47
N LYS A 17 3.95 10.72 3.60
CA LYS A 17 5.06 9.76 3.64
C LYS A 17 4.62 8.36 3.27
N ALA A 18 3.43 7.97 3.75
CA ALA A 18 2.88 6.66 3.43
C ALA A 18 2.54 6.56 1.95
N VAL A 19 1.96 7.62 1.39
CA VAL A 19 1.64 7.66 -0.03
C VAL A 19 2.91 7.60 -0.88
N SER A 20 3.90 8.40 -0.55
CA SER A 20 5.18 8.40 -1.27
C SER A 20 5.85 7.03 -1.22
N PHE A 21 5.83 6.40 -0.07
CA PHE A 21 6.39 5.06 0.09
C PHE A 21 5.70 4.07 -0.85
N ALA A 22 4.38 4.14 -0.92
CA ALA A 22 3.61 3.25 -1.79
C ALA A 22 3.99 3.42 -3.25
N TRP A 23 4.14 4.66 -3.71
CA TRP A 23 4.55 4.92 -5.08
C TRP A 23 5.98 4.47 -5.36
N ASP A 24 6.88 4.66 -4.40
CA ASP A 24 8.26 4.21 -4.53
C ASP A 24 8.38 2.69 -4.61
N HIS A 25 7.43 1.98 -4.00
CA HIS A 25 7.43 0.52 -3.96
C HIS A 25 6.26 -0.06 -4.73
N LYS A 26 5.81 0.64 -5.76
CA LYS A 26 4.63 0.26 -6.54
C LYS A 26 4.74 -1.17 -7.08
N GLY A 27 5.88 -1.52 -7.66
CA GLY A 27 6.07 -2.86 -8.22
C GLY A 27 5.93 -3.96 -7.19
N THR A 28 6.54 -3.76 -6.02
CA THR A 28 6.46 -4.71 -4.91
C THR A 28 5.03 -4.86 -4.41
N ILE A 29 4.34 -3.72 -4.25
CA ILE A 29 2.96 -3.71 -3.76
C ILE A 29 2.03 -4.40 -4.75
N LEU A 30 2.19 -4.12 -6.05
CA LEU A 30 1.36 -4.76 -7.07
C LEU A 30 1.56 -6.27 -7.05
N ARG A 31 2.77 -6.73 -6.80
CA ARG A 31 3.07 -8.15 -6.70
C ARG A 31 2.31 -8.79 -5.53
N TYR A 32 2.28 -8.10 -4.39
CA TYR A 32 1.53 -8.59 -3.23
C TYR A 32 0.03 -8.59 -3.48
N ILE A 33 -0.49 -7.60 -4.18
CA ILE A 33 -1.90 -7.56 -4.56
C ILE A 33 -2.25 -8.75 -5.44
N GLU A 34 -1.38 -9.07 -6.39
CA GLU A 34 -1.57 -10.22 -7.26
C GLU A 34 -1.60 -11.54 -6.49
N ARG A 35 -0.84 -11.60 -5.39
CA ARG A 35 -0.80 -12.78 -4.53
C ARG A 35 -2.02 -12.90 -3.63
N GLY A 36 -2.86 -11.88 -3.57
CA GLY A 36 -4.09 -11.91 -2.81
C GLY A 36 -3.99 -11.36 -1.39
N PHE A 37 -2.93 -10.62 -1.07
CA PHE A 37 -2.84 -9.99 0.24
C PHE A 37 -3.93 -8.94 0.40
N SER A 38 -4.47 -8.84 1.62
CA SER A 38 -5.56 -7.91 1.90
C SER A 38 -5.08 -6.47 1.99
N LEU A 39 -6.03 -5.56 1.82
CA LEU A 39 -5.74 -4.13 1.97
C LEU A 39 -5.20 -3.80 3.35
N GLY A 40 -5.81 -4.36 4.39
CA GLY A 40 -5.34 -4.15 5.77
C GLY A 40 -3.91 -4.62 5.97
N TRP A 41 -3.57 -5.79 5.40
CA TRP A 41 -2.21 -6.30 5.48
C TRP A 41 -1.20 -5.35 4.83
N LEU A 42 -1.56 -4.82 3.67
CA LEU A 42 -0.68 -3.91 2.95
C LEU A 42 -0.51 -2.58 3.67
N VAL A 43 -1.56 -2.07 4.28
CA VAL A 43 -1.49 -0.85 5.08
C VAL A 43 -0.54 -1.05 6.25
N ASP A 44 -0.66 -2.17 6.96
CA ASP A 44 0.22 -2.47 8.08
C ASP A 44 1.68 -2.64 7.61
N TRP A 45 1.88 -3.26 6.46
CA TRP A 45 3.22 -3.44 5.89
C TRP A 45 3.89 -2.08 5.61
N VAL A 46 3.14 -1.15 5.04
CA VAL A 46 3.65 0.20 4.77
C VAL A 46 3.95 0.94 6.07
N ARG A 47 3.03 0.87 7.03
CA ARG A 47 3.20 1.55 8.32
C ARG A 47 4.43 1.07 9.07
N ASP A 48 4.74 -0.20 8.96
CA ASP A 48 5.92 -0.78 9.61
C ASP A 48 7.22 -0.20 9.06
N ARG A 49 7.20 0.27 7.82
CA ARG A 49 8.40 0.73 7.13
C ARG A 49 8.57 2.25 7.18
N ILE A 50 7.53 2.95 7.51
CA ILE A 50 7.62 4.40 7.66
C ILE A 50 7.58 4.77 9.15
#